data_a0f3f28d3772e8a58e91665c6b16c655
#
_entry.id   a0f3f28d3772e8a58e91665c6b16c655
#
_cell.length_a   1.000
_cell.length_b   1.000
_cell.length_c   1.000
_cell.angle_alpha   90.00
_cell.angle_beta   90.00
_cell.angle_gamma   90.00
#
_symmetry.space_group_name_H-M   'P 1'
#
loop_
_entity.id
_entity.type
_entity.pdbx_description
1 polymer ?
#
loop_
_entity_poly.entity_id
_entity_poly.type
_entity_poly.pdbx_seq_one_letter_code
_entity_poly.pdbx_strand_id
1 'polypeptide(L)'
;MYKRQVLDGGKIGSKRHVNLPGVRVNLPSITAKDLKDIDFGIKNKADFIALSFVRDPEDLEKLRSILHKKSSSAKIIAKIENQEGLDNIHEICQASDGVMVARGDLGIETNLADLPNIQRRIMYACAKWGKRSIVATHLLESMIENPTPTRAEVTDIANAIYEGSDAIMLSGETSIGKYPIECVRFLKS
;
A
#
# COMPACT_ATOMS: atom_id res chain seq x y z
N MET A 1 4.93 35.42 -4.80
CA MET A 1 4.61 35.07 -3.40
C MET A 1 3.42 34.14 -3.43
N TYR A 2 3.60 32.85 -3.12
CA TYR A 2 2.49 31.88 -3.10
C TYR A 2 1.70 32.06 -1.80
N LYS A 3 0.43 32.37 -1.91
CA LYS A 3 -0.50 32.39 -0.76
C LYS A 3 -0.99 30.96 -0.54
N ARG A 4 -0.88 30.45 0.68
CA ARG A 4 -1.45 29.17 1.11
C ARG A 4 -2.54 29.47 2.13
N GLN A 5 -3.67 28.82 1.99
CA GLN A 5 -4.83 29.01 2.85
C GLN A 5 -5.26 27.66 3.42
N VAL A 6 -5.59 27.65 4.69
CA VAL A 6 -6.26 26.49 5.30
C VAL A 6 -7.72 26.53 4.86
N LEU A 7 -8.17 25.48 4.17
CA LEU A 7 -9.55 25.33 3.72
C LEU A 7 -10.40 24.71 4.83
N ASP A 8 -9.90 23.64 5.43
CA ASP A 8 -10.57 22.96 6.54
C ASP A 8 -9.71 23.02 7.79
N GLY A 9 -10.30 23.45 8.89
CA GLY A 9 -9.63 23.56 10.18
C GLY A 9 -9.53 22.20 10.88
N GLY A 10 -8.47 21.98 11.67
CA GLY A 10 -8.30 20.76 12.44
C GLY A 10 -7.08 20.79 13.34
N LYS A 11 -6.94 19.75 14.19
CA LYS A 11 -5.74 19.52 15.00
C LYS A 11 -4.82 18.55 14.27
N ILE A 12 -3.59 18.99 13.97
CA ILE A 12 -2.58 18.15 13.35
C ILE A 12 -1.49 17.88 14.38
N GLY A 13 -1.24 16.59 14.65
CA GLY A 13 -0.14 16.16 15.51
C GLY A 13 1.23 16.33 14.84
N SER A 14 2.31 16.23 15.62
CA SER A 14 3.67 16.27 15.09
C SER A 14 3.99 15.04 14.23
N LYS A 15 4.90 15.18 13.26
CA LYS A 15 5.40 14.10 12.38
C LYS A 15 4.29 13.38 11.57
N ARG A 16 3.26 14.10 11.18
CA ARG A 16 2.23 13.57 10.29
C ARG A 16 2.72 13.61 8.84
N HIS A 17 2.34 12.59 8.08
CA HIS A 17 2.56 12.57 6.64
C HIS A 17 1.79 13.72 5.97
N VAL A 18 2.36 14.29 4.91
CA VAL A 18 1.72 15.35 4.11
C VAL A 18 1.68 14.85 2.68
N ASN A 19 0.48 14.66 2.16
CA ASN A 19 0.26 14.31 0.77
C ASN A 19 0.09 15.60 -0.06
N LEU A 20 0.57 15.57 -1.29
CA LEU A 20 0.48 16.68 -2.24
C LEU A 20 -0.11 16.15 -3.56
N PRO A 21 -1.45 15.92 -3.63
CA PRO A 21 -2.09 15.35 -4.80
C PRO A 21 -1.75 16.12 -6.09
N GLY A 22 -1.35 15.37 -7.13
CA GLY A 22 -0.98 15.96 -8.43
C GLY A 22 0.37 16.68 -8.47
N VAL A 23 1.15 16.67 -7.39
CA VAL A 23 2.47 17.30 -7.34
C VAL A 23 3.55 16.23 -7.28
N ARG A 24 4.41 16.18 -8.31
CA ARG A 24 5.60 15.33 -8.26
C ARG A 24 6.59 15.87 -7.24
N VAL A 25 6.81 15.10 -6.17
CA VAL A 25 7.81 15.42 -5.15
C VAL A 25 9.11 14.70 -5.51
N ASN A 26 10.16 15.47 -5.81
CA ASN A 26 11.46 14.91 -6.19
C ASN A 26 12.26 14.47 -4.95
N LEU A 27 11.78 13.43 -4.28
CA LEU A 27 12.48 12.77 -3.18
C LEU A 27 13.03 11.41 -3.65
N PRO A 28 14.17 10.98 -3.08
CA PRO A 28 14.68 9.63 -3.36
C PRO A 28 13.68 8.58 -2.88
N SER A 29 13.47 7.54 -3.68
CA SER A 29 12.58 6.41 -3.33
C SER A 29 13.08 5.59 -2.14
N ILE A 30 14.40 5.61 -1.91
CA ILE A 30 15.06 4.93 -0.78
C ILE A 30 15.95 5.95 -0.09
N THR A 31 15.66 6.25 1.16
CA THR A 31 16.41 7.19 1.99
C THR A 31 17.55 6.48 2.74
N ALA A 32 18.44 7.26 3.38
CA ALA A 32 19.48 6.71 4.24
C ALA A 32 18.91 5.94 5.45
N LYS A 33 17.69 6.28 5.91
CA LYS A 33 17.00 5.54 6.94
C LYS A 33 16.51 4.20 6.38
N ASP A 34 15.91 4.19 5.20
CA ASP A 34 15.39 2.97 4.57
C ASP A 34 16.50 1.96 4.31
N LEU A 35 17.71 2.41 3.96
CA LEU A 35 18.88 1.53 3.82
C LEU A 35 19.19 0.77 5.12
N LYS A 36 19.06 1.41 6.28
CA LYS A 36 19.27 0.76 7.59
C LYS A 36 18.14 -0.22 7.90
N ASP A 37 16.90 0.14 7.53
CA ASP A 37 15.72 -0.70 7.73
C ASP A 37 15.79 -1.95 6.82
N ILE A 38 16.24 -1.79 5.57
CA ILE A 38 16.53 -2.89 4.64
C ILE A 38 17.59 -3.83 5.21
N ASP A 39 18.69 -3.28 5.73
CA ASP A 39 19.75 -4.07 6.37
C ASP A 39 19.22 -4.87 7.58
N PHE A 40 18.38 -4.25 8.39
CA PHE A 40 17.72 -4.91 9.49
C PHE A 40 16.81 -6.05 9.02
N GLY A 41 15.99 -5.81 7.98
CA GLY A 41 15.13 -6.82 7.38
C GLY A 41 15.92 -8.03 6.85
N ILE A 42 17.00 -7.78 6.10
CA ILE A 42 17.87 -8.82 5.55
C ILE A 42 18.51 -9.63 6.68
N LYS A 43 19.05 -8.97 7.72
CA LYS A 43 19.65 -9.62 8.89
C LYS A 43 18.65 -10.52 9.61
N ASN A 44 17.38 -10.16 9.64
CA ASN A 44 16.31 -10.94 10.25
C ASN A 44 15.63 -11.90 9.26
N LYS A 45 16.21 -12.11 8.08
CA LYS A 45 15.73 -13.04 7.06
C LYS A 45 14.28 -12.77 6.63
N ALA A 46 13.93 -11.49 6.42
CA ALA A 46 12.63 -11.12 5.89
C ALA A 46 12.45 -11.73 4.49
N ASP A 47 11.32 -12.39 4.27
CA ASP A 47 10.97 -12.99 2.97
C ASP A 47 10.54 -11.94 1.95
N PHE A 48 9.95 -10.85 2.42
CA PHE A 48 9.42 -9.76 1.60
C PHE A 48 9.86 -8.41 2.12
N ILE A 49 10.13 -7.50 1.19
CA ILE A 49 10.33 -6.07 1.47
C ILE A 49 9.32 -5.30 0.63
N ALA A 50 8.45 -4.53 1.28
CA ALA A 50 7.48 -3.68 0.64
C ALA A 50 8.05 -2.26 0.49
N LEU A 51 8.10 -1.75 -0.74
CA LEU A 51 8.54 -0.39 -1.05
C LEU A 51 7.33 0.52 -1.17
N SER A 52 7.28 1.57 -0.35
CA SER A 52 6.21 2.57 -0.38
C SER A 52 6.43 3.60 -1.49
N PHE A 53 5.33 4.17 -1.97
CA PHE A 53 5.32 5.25 -2.96
C PHE A 53 6.11 4.94 -4.22
N VAL A 54 6.02 3.70 -4.72
CA VAL A 54 6.63 3.32 -5.99
C VAL A 54 5.99 4.11 -7.12
N ARG A 55 6.82 4.78 -7.92
CA ARG A 55 6.39 5.65 -9.02
C ARG A 55 6.67 5.02 -10.38
N ASP A 56 7.78 4.31 -10.49
CA ASP A 56 8.31 3.76 -11.71
C ASP A 56 9.11 2.46 -11.44
N PRO A 57 9.45 1.66 -12.47
CA PRO A 57 10.26 0.45 -12.30
C PRO A 57 11.66 0.73 -11.76
N GLU A 58 12.25 1.90 -12.00
CA GLU A 58 13.58 2.26 -11.54
C GLU A 58 13.67 2.30 -10.01
N ASP A 59 12.59 2.64 -9.33
CA ASP A 59 12.53 2.59 -7.86
C ASP A 59 12.69 1.15 -7.35
N LEU A 60 12.08 0.18 -8.04
CA LEU A 60 12.19 -1.24 -7.72
C LEU A 60 13.57 -1.81 -8.07
N GLU A 61 14.15 -1.39 -9.20
CA GLU A 61 15.48 -1.82 -9.62
C GLU A 61 16.56 -1.37 -8.65
N LYS A 62 16.44 -0.15 -8.10
CA LYS A 62 17.33 0.34 -7.03
C LYS A 62 17.28 -0.59 -5.82
N LEU A 63 16.07 -0.94 -5.35
CA LEU A 63 15.92 -1.88 -4.23
C LEU A 63 16.47 -3.26 -4.57
N ARG A 64 16.17 -3.79 -5.75
CA ARG A 64 16.66 -5.08 -6.22
C ARG A 64 18.18 -5.13 -6.27
N SER A 65 18.83 -4.05 -6.75
CA SER A 65 20.28 -3.94 -6.76
C SER A 65 20.89 -3.97 -5.36
N ILE A 66 20.23 -3.34 -4.38
CA ILE A 66 20.66 -3.37 -2.97
C ILE A 66 20.55 -4.80 -2.41
N LEU A 67 19.42 -5.47 -2.63
CA LEU A 67 19.19 -6.84 -2.18
C LEU A 67 20.21 -7.81 -2.80
N HIS A 68 20.46 -7.69 -4.10
CA HIS A 68 21.43 -8.51 -4.81
C HIS A 68 22.86 -8.33 -4.28
N LYS A 69 23.31 -7.07 -4.07
CA LYS A 69 24.63 -6.77 -3.47
C LYS A 69 24.81 -7.37 -2.09
N LYS A 70 23.71 -7.58 -1.36
CA LYS A 70 23.72 -8.16 -0.01
C LYS A 70 23.37 -9.65 0.00
N SER A 71 23.30 -10.28 -1.18
CA SER A 71 22.97 -11.71 -1.36
C SER A 71 21.64 -12.09 -0.68
N SER A 72 20.67 -11.19 -0.68
CA SER A 72 19.34 -11.42 -0.13
C SER A 72 18.40 -11.98 -1.20
N SER A 73 17.62 -13.00 -0.83
CA SER A 73 16.57 -13.61 -1.64
C SER A 73 15.19 -12.97 -1.40
N ALA A 74 15.10 -11.92 -0.58
CA ALA A 74 13.85 -11.26 -0.28
C ALA A 74 13.13 -10.79 -1.56
N LYS A 75 11.83 -10.99 -1.59
CA LYS A 75 10.94 -10.56 -2.69
C LYS A 75 10.49 -9.13 -2.48
N ILE A 76 10.24 -8.42 -3.57
CA ILE A 76 9.83 -7.01 -3.55
C ILE A 76 8.35 -6.89 -3.79
N ILE A 77 7.64 -6.26 -2.86
CA ILE A 77 6.25 -5.85 -3.01
C ILE A 77 6.21 -4.35 -3.34
N ALA A 78 5.71 -4.00 -4.52
CA ALA A 78 5.49 -2.61 -4.88
C ALA A 78 4.18 -2.10 -4.29
N LYS A 79 4.23 -1.02 -3.50
CA LYS A 79 3.02 -0.39 -2.97
C LYS A 79 2.59 0.74 -3.90
N ILE A 80 1.38 0.64 -4.43
CA ILE A 80 0.77 1.67 -5.29
C ILE A 80 -0.02 2.61 -4.40
N GLU A 81 0.48 3.84 -4.27
CA GLU A 81 0.01 4.83 -3.30
C GLU A 81 -0.24 6.20 -3.94
N ASN A 82 0.09 6.39 -5.22
CA ASN A 82 -0.03 7.66 -5.93
C ASN A 82 -0.40 7.46 -7.41
N GLN A 83 -0.74 8.58 -8.07
CA GLN A 83 -1.15 8.58 -9.49
C GLN A 83 -0.02 8.12 -10.42
N GLU A 84 1.23 8.52 -10.18
CA GLU A 84 2.38 8.17 -11.04
C GLU A 84 2.60 6.65 -11.04
N GLY A 85 2.53 5.98 -9.88
CA GLY A 85 2.59 4.52 -9.78
C GLY A 85 1.42 3.83 -10.47
N LEU A 86 0.23 4.44 -10.46
CA LEU A 86 -0.91 3.92 -11.19
C LEU A 86 -0.72 4.05 -12.71
N ASP A 87 -0.14 5.14 -13.18
CA ASP A 87 0.11 5.36 -14.61
C ASP A 87 1.13 4.34 -15.15
N ASN A 88 2.13 3.99 -14.35
CA ASN A 88 3.20 3.03 -14.68
C ASN A 88 2.91 1.60 -14.16
N ILE A 89 1.67 1.25 -13.87
CA ILE A 89 1.32 0.00 -13.18
C ILE A 89 1.81 -1.26 -13.91
N HIS A 90 1.81 -1.26 -15.24
CA HIS A 90 2.22 -2.44 -16.02
C HIS A 90 3.72 -2.70 -15.90
N GLU A 91 4.53 -1.64 -16.00
CA GLU A 91 5.98 -1.69 -15.88
C GLU A 91 6.38 -2.04 -14.43
N ILE A 92 5.70 -1.48 -13.44
CA ILE A 92 5.88 -1.80 -12.03
C ILE A 92 5.55 -3.27 -11.76
N CYS A 93 4.45 -3.79 -12.31
CA CYS A 93 4.13 -5.20 -12.19
C CYS A 93 5.25 -6.09 -12.74
N GLN A 94 5.82 -5.76 -13.89
CA GLN A 94 6.92 -6.54 -14.47
C GLN A 94 8.16 -6.57 -13.57
N ALA A 95 8.53 -5.41 -12.99
CA ALA A 95 9.72 -5.24 -12.18
C ALA A 95 9.58 -5.76 -10.73
N SER A 96 8.35 -5.93 -10.23
CA SER A 96 8.07 -6.39 -8.86
C SER A 96 7.88 -7.91 -8.77
N ASP A 97 7.89 -8.45 -7.55
CA ASP A 97 7.49 -9.83 -7.25
C ASP A 97 6.02 -9.92 -6.83
N GLY A 98 5.45 -8.80 -6.40
CA GLY A 98 4.03 -8.62 -6.07
C GLY A 98 3.68 -7.15 -5.93
N VAL A 99 2.39 -6.85 -5.87
CA VAL A 99 1.88 -5.48 -5.79
C VAL A 99 0.87 -5.35 -4.65
N MET A 100 0.91 -4.23 -3.95
CA MET A 100 -0.06 -3.88 -2.93
C MET A 100 -0.87 -2.65 -3.36
N VAL A 101 -2.18 -2.79 -3.35
CA VAL A 101 -3.12 -1.68 -3.48
C VAL A 101 -3.26 -1.04 -2.10
N ALA A 102 -2.51 0.04 -1.85
CA ALA A 102 -2.49 0.73 -0.56
C ALA A 102 -3.55 1.85 -0.56
N ARG A 103 -4.81 1.46 -0.34
CA ARG A 103 -6.00 2.30 -0.55
C ARG A 103 -6.03 3.56 0.31
N GLY A 104 -5.39 3.56 1.47
CA GLY A 104 -5.33 4.72 2.37
C GLY A 104 -4.69 5.93 1.70
N ASP A 105 -3.42 5.82 1.30
CA ASP A 105 -2.71 6.92 0.63
C ASP A 105 -3.23 7.13 -0.79
N LEU A 106 -3.53 6.07 -1.52
CA LEU A 106 -4.07 6.15 -2.88
C LEU A 106 -5.39 6.92 -2.94
N GLY A 107 -6.27 6.75 -1.94
CA GLY A 107 -7.54 7.49 -1.84
C GLY A 107 -7.38 8.97 -1.50
N ILE A 108 -6.20 9.39 -0.99
CA ILE A 108 -5.86 10.81 -0.78
C ILE A 108 -5.22 11.40 -2.05
N GLU A 109 -4.39 10.62 -2.74
CA GLU A 109 -3.63 11.05 -3.91
C GLU A 109 -4.44 11.03 -5.21
N THR A 110 -5.58 10.33 -5.23
CA THR A 110 -6.49 10.20 -6.37
C THR A 110 -7.90 10.65 -6.00
N ASN A 111 -8.82 10.67 -6.98
CA ASN A 111 -10.22 10.91 -6.66
C ASN A 111 -10.80 9.67 -5.93
N LEU A 112 -11.30 9.88 -4.72
CA LEU A 112 -11.86 8.80 -3.89
C LEU A 112 -12.98 8.02 -4.57
N ALA A 113 -13.79 8.68 -5.39
CA ALA A 113 -14.87 8.03 -6.14
C ALA A 113 -14.36 7.02 -7.19
N ASP A 114 -13.12 7.19 -7.67
CA ASP A 114 -12.51 6.32 -8.66
C ASP A 114 -11.74 5.14 -8.03
N LEU A 115 -11.55 5.15 -6.72
CA LEU A 115 -10.74 4.16 -6.01
C LEU A 115 -11.14 2.71 -6.32
N PRO A 116 -12.42 2.33 -6.41
CA PRO A 116 -12.80 0.97 -6.79
C PRO A 116 -12.35 0.58 -8.21
N ASN A 117 -12.43 1.52 -9.16
CA ASN A 117 -11.97 1.28 -10.54
C ASN A 117 -10.44 1.21 -10.62
N ILE A 118 -9.75 2.02 -9.82
CA ILE A 118 -8.29 2.00 -9.68
C ILE A 118 -7.84 0.65 -9.13
N GLN A 119 -8.47 0.14 -8.07
CA GLN A 119 -8.21 -1.19 -7.53
C GLN A 119 -8.34 -2.26 -8.62
N ARG A 120 -9.45 -2.29 -9.35
CA ARG A 120 -9.66 -3.23 -10.45
C ARG A 120 -8.58 -3.13 -11.53
N ARG A 121 -8.16 -1.93 -11.90
CA ARG A 121 -7.08 -1.71 -12.87
C ARG A 121 -5.77 -2.33 -12.39
N ILE A 122 -5.43 -2.16 -11.12
CA ILE A 122 -4.22 -2.74 -10.52
C ILE A 122 -4.35 -4.27 -10.46
N MET A 123 -5.49 -4.79 -10.01
CA MET A 123 -5.75 -6.24 -9.95
C MET A 123 -5.64 -6.88 -11.34
N TYR A 124 -6.22 -6.24 -12.37
CA TYR A 124 -6.10 -6.69 -13.76
C TYR A 124 -4.63 -6.71 -14.23
N ALA A 125 -3.85 -5.68 -13.90
CA ALA A 125 -2.42 -5.64 -14.24
C ALA A 125 -1.65 -6.77 -13.55
N CYS A 126 -1.92 -7.04 -12.27
CA CYS A 126 -1.32 -8.15 -11.52
C CYS A 126 -1.65 -9.50 -12.19
N ALA A 127 -2.91 -9.76 -12.50
CA ALA A 127 -3.34 -10.97 -13.17
C ALA A 127 -2.68 -11.14 -14.55
N LYS A 128 -2.64 -10.07 -15.35
CA LYS A 128 -2.01 -10.07 -16.68
C LYS A 128 -0.53 -10.44 -16.62
N TRP A 129 0.19 -10.00 -15.61
CA TRP A 129 1.63 -10.22 -15.46
C TRP A 129 1.97 -11.38 -14.51
N GLY A 130 0.97 -12.13 -14.03
CA GLY A 130 1.14 -13.25 -13.12
C GLY A 130 1.78 -12.85 -11.78
N LYS A 131 1.45 -11.66 -11.27
CA LYS A 131 1.99 -11.15 -10.01
C LYS A 131 0.99 -11.28 -8.88
N ARG A 132 1.50 -11.58 -7.68
CA ARG A 132 0.68 -11.62 -6.47
C ARG A 132 0.18 -10.22 -6.12
N SER A 133 -1.06 -10.16 -5.65
CA SER A 133 -1.73 -8.92 -5.27
C SER A 133 -2.15 -8.93 -3.81
N ILE A 134 -2.04 -7.77 -3.17
CA ILE A 134 -2.48 -7.55 -1.80
C ILE A 134 -3.40 -6.33 -1.80
N VAL A 135 -4.62 -6.47 -1.32
CA VAL A 135 -5.50 -5.33 -1.04
C VAL A 135 -5.36 -4.94 0.42
N ALA A 136 -5.05 -3.67 0.68
CA ALA A 136 -4.70 -3.18 2.00
C ALA A 136 -5.50 -1.93 2.37
N THR A 137 -5.65 -1.73 3.68
CA THR A 137 -6.26 -0.59 4.39
C THR A 137 -7.78 -0.48 4.26
N HIS A 138 -8.41 -0.01 5.33
CA HIS A 138 -9.85 0.25 5.47
C HIS A 138 -10.74 -0.95 5.11
N LEU A 139 -10.32 -2.17 5.50
CA LEU A 139 -11.11 -3.38 5.25
C LEU A 139 -12.15 -3.61 6.34
N LEU A 140 -11.75 -3.52 7.61
CA LEU A 140 -12.61 -3.66 8.78
C LEU A 140 -12.40 -2.49 9.75
N GLU A 141 -12.27 -1.28 9.24
CA GLU A 141 -11.93 -0.07 10.00
C GLU A 141 -12.87 0.15 11.19
N SER A 142 -14.18 -0.11 11.02
CA SER A 142 -15.15 0.01 12.11
C SER A 142 -14.87 -0.95 13.27
N MET A 143 -14.19 -2.07 13.02
CA MET A 143 -13.83 -3.06 14.03
C MET A 143 -12.62 -2.63 14.89
N ILE A 144 -11.99 -1.50 14.61
CA ILE A 144 -11.08 -0.90 15.57
C ILE A 144 -11.81 -0.66 16.90
N GLU A 145 -13.05 -0.20 16.84
CA GLU A 145 -13.86 0.15 18.01
C GLU A 145 -15.05 -0.82 18.26
N ASN A 146 -15.55 -1.52 17.23
CA ASN A 146 -16.75 -2.34 17.29
C ASN A 146 -16.44 -3.83 17.11
N PRO A 147 -17.19 -4.74 17.77
CA PRO A 147 -16.94 -6.19 17.68
C PRO A 147 -17.37 -6.81 16.35
N THR A 148 -18.13 -6.09 15.52
CA THR A 148 -18.65 -6.57 14.23
C THR A 148 -18.48 -5.51 13.15
N PRO A 149 -18.21 -5.92 11.89
CA PRO A 149 -18.06 -4.98 10.79
C PRO A 149 -19.41 -4.43 10.30
N THR A 150 -19.32 -3.37 9.51
CA THR A 150 -20.44 -2.85 8.74
C THR A 150 -20.72 -3.73 7.51
N ARG A 151 -21.94 -3.66 6.96
CA ARG A 151 -22.29 -4.35 5.70
C ARG A 151 -21.44 -3.86 4.53
N ALA A 152 -21.07 -2.57 4.53
CA ALA A 152 -20.22 -2.00 3.48
C ALA A 152 -18.82 -2.63 3.48
N GLU A 153 -18.22 -2.82 4.65
CA GLU A 153 -16.92 -3.48 4.81
C GLU A 153 -16.98 -4.95 4.37
N VAL A 154 -18.04 -5.67 4.73
CA VAL A 154 -18.25 -7.04 4.27
C VAL A 154 -18.30 -7.11 2.74
N THR A 155 -19.04 -6.20 2.12
CA THR A 155 -19.14 -6.12 0.65
C THR A 155 -17.82 -5.76 0.00
N ASP A 156 -17.07 -4.85 0.59
CA ASP A 156 -15.75 -4.42 0.10
C ASP A 156 -14.74 -5.56 0.12
N ILE A 157 -14.68 -6.31 1.22
CA ILE A 157 -13.84 -7.52 1.33
C ILE A 157 -14.23 -8.56 0.29
N ALA A 158 -15.54 -8.84 0.15
CA ALA A 158 -16.03 -9.80 -0.84
C ALA A 158 -15.64 -9.36 -2.26
N ASN A 159 -15.76 -8.07 -2.59
CA ASN A 159 -15.34 -7.54 -3.88
C ASN A 159 -13.84 -7.72 -4.12
N ALA A 160 -12.98 -7.43 -3.14
CA ALA A 160 -11.54 -7.64 -3.27
C ALA A 160 -11.22 -9.11 -3.58
N ILE A 161 -11.93 -10.06 -2.98
CA ILE A 161 -11.77 -11.49 -3.24
C ILE A 161 -12.29 -11.85 -4.64
N TYR A 162 -13.47 -11.35 -5.04
CA TYR A 162 -14.04 -11.60 -6.38
C TYR A 162 -13.18 -11.01 -7.50
N GLU A 163 -12.46 -9.92 -7.23
CA GLU A 163 -11.48 -9.34 -8.15
C GLU A 163 -10.17 -10.15 -8.24
N GLY A 164 -10.04 -11.22 -7.46
CA GLY A 164 -8.91 -12.15 -7.52
C GLY A 164 -7.71 -11.72 -6.67
N SER A 165 -7.92 -10.98 -5.57
CA SER A 165 -6.84 -10.67 -4.62
C SER A 165 -6.23 -11.94 -4.03
N ASP A 166 -4.90 -12.06 -4.07
CA ASP A 166 -4.19 -13.19 -3.45
C ASP A 166 -4.13 -13.08 -1.92
N ALA A 167 -4.14 -11.84 -1.42
CA ALA A 167 -4.16 -11.56 0.01
C ALA A 167 -4.89 -10.25 0.32
N ILE A 168 -5.44 -10.18 1.52
CA ILE A 168 -5.98 -8.95 2.11
C ILE A 168 -5.24 -8.66 3.41
N MET A 169 -4.98 -7.37 3.69
CA MET A 169 -4.16 -6.97 4.82
C MET A 169 -4.93 -6.05 5.78
N LEU A 170 -4.99 -6.46 7.03
CA LEU A 170 -5.44 -5.62 8.15
C LEU A 170 -4.30 -4.71 8.61
N SER A 171 -4.63 -3.52 9.07
CA SER A 171 -3.69 -2.49 9.55
C SER A 171 -4.03 -2.05 10.98
N GLY A 172 -4.76 -0.96 11.13
CA GLY A 172 -5.22 -0.43 12.42
C GLY A 172 -6.05 -1.43 13.20
N GLU A 173 -6.86 -2.22 12.51
CA GLU A 173 -7.78 -3.22 13.06
C GLU A 173 -7.06 -4.23 13.97
N THR A 174 -5.82 -4.60 13.64
CA THR A 174 -5.02 -5.56 14.41
C THR A 174 -3.90 -4.93 15.22
N SER A 175 -3.46 -3.71 14.89
CA SER A 175 -2.35 -3.06 15.57
C SER A 175 -2.77 -2.19 16.75
N ILE A 176 -3.93 -1.54 16.67
CA ILE A 176 -4.46 -0.64 17.70
C ILE A 176 -5.93 -0.92 18.05
N GLY A 177 -6.61 -1.79 17.28
CA GLY A 177 -8.02 -2.11 17.46
C GLY A 177 -8.29 -2.89 18.74
N LYS A 178 -9.52 -2.81 19.21
CA LYS A 178 -10.00 -3.53 20.40
C LYS A 178 -10.30 -5.01 20.13
N TYR A 179 -10.51 -5.39 18.86
CA TYR A 179 -10.98 -6.70 18.45
C TYR A 179 -10.07 -7.38 17.40
N PRO A 180 -8.73 -7.46 17.61
CA PRO A 180 -7.80 -7.93 16.59
C PRO A 180 -8.03 -9.39 16.17
N ILE A 181 -8.40 -10.24 17.11
CA ILE A 181 -8.64 -11.67 16.85
C ILE A 181 -9.94 -11.86 16.08
N GLU A 182 -10.99 -11.12 16.45
CA GLU A 182 -12.29 -11.13 15.79
C GLU A 182 -12.17 -10.65 14.34
N CYS A 183 -11.36 -9.62 14.07
CA CYS A 183 -11.07 -9.17 12.71
C CYS A 183 -10.48 -10.30 11.86
N VAL A 184 -9.47 -10.99 12.36
CA VAL A 184 -8.85 -12.11 11.63
C VAL A 184 -9.82 -13.28 11.46
N ARG A 185 -10.62 -13.59 12.47
CA ARG A 185 -11.64 -14.63 12.37
C ARG A 185 -12.69 -14.29 11.33
N PHE A 186 -13.13 -13.03 11.30
CA PHE A 186 -14.11 -12.56 10.32
C PHE A 186 -13.59 -12.68 8.89
N LEU A 187 -12.33 -12.27 8.64
CA LEU A 187 -11.73 -12.43 7.32
C LEU A 187 -11.59 -13.89 6.86
N LYS A 188 -11.57 -14.81 7.81
CA LYS A 188 -11.38 -16.25 7.54
C LYS A 188 -12.69 -16.98 7.31
N SER A 189 -13.83 -16.36 7.66
CA SER A 189 -15.17 -16.95 7.51
C SER A 189 -15.69 -16.82 6.09
#